data_aeb930a214bdd6dd5bb92c50a122978b
#
_entry.id   aeb930a214bdd6dd5bb92c50a122978b
#
_cell.length_a   1.000
_cell.length_b   1.000
_cell.length_c   1.000
_cell.angle_alpha   90.00
_cell.angle_beta   90.00
_cell.angle_gamma   90.00
#
_symmetry.space_group_name_H-M   'P 1'
#
loop_
_entity.id
_entity.type
_entity.pdbx_description
1 polymer ?
#
loop_
_entity_poly.entity_id
_entity_poly.type
_entity_poly.pdbx_seq_one_letter_code
_entity_poly.pdbx_strand_id
1 'polypeptide(L)'
;MVSTALIVDDEAPAREELRYLLQEATDGPAAQVRVVGEAAHAEEALLLMDSVDYDLVFCDIRMPGLSGLELAARVSASGHGPQVIFTTAYPDHAVEAFDVAAADYLVKPIDAGRLNLAVQRALAAAAVTPQSVPAAASSHAPASEAGLNRVPVQNGGRTVLVEGEAIVYAAAARGYSSLKLAEEKVLVSYSLNELERRLTGRFFRAHRSCLVNLEYVRELVSTGAGGLTLVMGDRQRSRVEVSRRQARELRRRLGV
;
A
#
# COMPACT_ATOMS: atom_id res chain seq x y z
N MET A 1 -2.81 -21.23 13.72
CA MET A 1 -1.70 -21.94 13.02
C MET A 1 -0.53 -20.98 13.04
N VAL A 2 0.68 -21.44 13.35
CA VAL A 2 1.87 -20.54 13.40
C VAL A 2 2.43 -20.47 11.99
N SER A 3 2.57 -19.26 11.46
CA SER A 3 3.12 -19.01 10.13
C SER A 3 4.63 -18.81 10.19
N THR A 4 5.36 -19.37 9.23
CA THR A 4 6.81 -19.26 9.13
C THR A 4 7.21 -18.05 8.33
N ALA A 5 8.25 -17.33 8.78
CA ALA A 5 8.74 -16.13 8.11
C ALA A 5 10.25 -16.16 7.87
N LEU A 6 10.66 -15.60 6.73
CA LEU A 6 12.03 -15.26 6.37
C LEU A 6 12.16 -13.73 6.43
N ILE A 7 13.25 -13.22 7.02
CA ILE A 7 13.64 -11.81 6.98
C ILE A 7 14.82 -11.65 6.05
N VAL A 8 14.71 -10.74 5.09
CA VAL A 8 15.76 -10.46 4.09
C VAL A 8 16.08 -8.97 4.12
N ASP A 9 17.27 -8.62 4.58
CA ASP A 9 17.72 -7.23 4.74
C ASP A 9 19.24 -7.22 4.89
N ASP A 10 19.96 -6.36 4.21
CA ASP A 10 21.43 -6.30 4.29
C ASP A 10 21.91 -5.68 5.61
N GLU A 11 21.06 -4.93 6.30
CA GLU A 11 21.37 -4.31 7.58
C GLU A 11 21.00 -5.24 8.76
N ALA A 12 22.00 -5.78 9.47
CA ALA A 12 21.76 -6.64 10.64
C ALA A 12 20.86 -5.98 11.72
N PRO A 13 21.04 -4.68 12.05
CA PRO A 13 20.15 -4.03 13.02
C PRO A 13 18.67 -4.02 12.58
N ALA A 14 18.40 -3.86 11.29
CA ALA A 14 17.02 -3.88 10.78
C ALA A 14 16.39 -5.28 10.88
N ARG A 15 17.15 -6.35 10.65
CA ARG A 15 16.70 -7.73 10.87
C ARG A 15 16.42 -7.98 12.34
N GLU A 16 17.28 -7.51 13.24
CA GLU A 16 17.10 -7.65 14.69
C GLU A 16 15.85 -6.89 15.18
N GLU A 17 15.64 -5.66 14.73
CA GLU A 17 14.47 -4.86 15.06
C GLU A 17 13.17 -5.57 14.64
N LEU A 18 13.08 -6.03 13.40
CA LEU A 18 11.89 -6.71 12.91
C LEU A 18 11.63 -8.03 13.62
N ARG A 19 12.69 -8.82 13.86
CA ARG A 19 12.60 -10.05 14.66
C ARG A 19 12.10 -9.77 16.07
N TYR A 20 12.62 -8.74 16.72
CA TYR A 20 12.19 -8.30 18.05
C TYR A 20 10.70 -7.91 18.06
N LEU A 21 10.25 -7.10 17.09
CA LEU A 21 8.85 -6.71 16.97
C LEU A 21 7.89 -7.90 16.79
N LEU A 22 8.30 -8.91 16.01
CA LEU A 22 7.52 -10.12 15.81
C LEU A 22 7.51 -11.02 17.06
N GLN A 23 8.61 -11.08 17.81
CA GLN A 23 8.70 -11.86 19.06
C GLN A 23 7.93 -11.22 20.22
N GLU A 24 7.94 -9.89 20.32
CA GLU A 24 7.23 -9.13 21.36
C GLU A 24 5.74 -8.94 21.07
N ALA A 25 5.28 -9.32 19.88
CA ALA A 25 3.86 -9.28 19.56
C ALA A 25 3.08 -10.28 20.41
N THR A 26 2.28 -9.79 21.35
CA THR A 26 1.51 -10.62 22.29
C THR A 26 0.10 -10.93 21.77
N ASP A 27 -0.38 -10.15 20.81
CA ASP A 27 -1.71 -10.25 20.23
C ASP A 27 -1.70 -9.95 18.72
N GLY A 28 -2.81 -10.28 18.08
CA GLY A 28 -3.00 -10.07 16.67
C GLY A 28 -2.25 -11.06 15.75
N PRO A 29 -2.29 -10.82 14.44
CA PRO A 29 -1.69 -11.70 13.44
C PRO A 29 -0.17 -11.83 13.54
N ALA A 30 0.54 -10.76 13.94
CA ALA A 30 1.99 -10.79 14.10
C ALA A 30 2.44 -11.77 15.20
N ALA A 31 1.65 -11.95 16.26
CA ALA A 31 1.90 -12.93 17.31
C ALA A 31 1.87 -14.40 16.83
N GLN A 32 1.34 -14.64 15.64
CA GLN A 32 1.26 -15.97 15.02
C GLN A 32 2.42 -16.20 14.03
N VAL A 33 3.34 -15.25 13.87
CA VAL A 33 4.47 -15.34 12.96
C VAL A 33 5.72 -15.77 13.70
N ARG A 34 6.38 -16.81 13.21
CA ARG A 34 7.68 -17.27 13.72
C ARG A 34 8.76 -17.07 12.66
N VAL A 35 9.74 -16.26 12.96
CA VAL A 35 10.93 -16.11 12.13
C VAL A 35 11.76 -17.40 12.23
N VAL A 36 11.97 -18.07 11.11
CA VAL A 36 12.71 -19.33 11.01
C VAL A 36 13.92 -19.22 10.08
N GLY A 37 14.11 -18.07 9.43
CA GLY A 37 15.28 -17.78 8.60
C GLY A 37 15.57 -16.29 8.54
N GLU A 38 16.83 -15.97 8.32
CA GLU A 38 17.31 -14.62 8.02
C GLU A 38 18.33 -14.70 6.89
N ALA A 39 18.30 -13.72 5.99
CA ALA A 39 19.26 -13.58 4.89
C ALA A 39 19.76 -12.13 4.81
N ALA A 40 21.05 -11.97 4.52
CA ALA A 40 21.66 -10.65 4.33
C ALA A 40 21.56 -10.14 2.88
N HIS A 41 21.19 -10.99 1.93
CA HIS A 41 21.03 -10.65 0.52
C HIS A 41 20.09 -11.62 -0.19
N ALA A 42 19.62 -11.22 -1.35
CA ALA A 42 18.56 -11.95 -2.07
C ALA A 42 18.99 -13.36 -2.52
N GLU A 43 20.25 -13.56 -2.87
CA GLU A 43 20.78 -14.86 -3.28
C GLU A 43 20.73 -15.88 -2.12
N GLU A 44 21.07 -15.46 -0.91
CA GLU A 44 20.93 -16.29 0.30
C GLU A 44 19.47 -16.61 0.58
N ALA A 45 18.57 -15.62 0.42
CA ALA A 45 17.15 -15.83 0.59
C ALA A 45 16.59 -16.87 -0.38
N LEU A 46 17.02 -16.87 -1.65
CA LEU A 46 16.61 -17.89 -2.62
C LEU A 46 17.07 -19.30 -2.20
N LEU A 47 18.32 -19.46 -1.72
CA LEU A 47 18.82 -20.76 -1.24
C LEU A 47 18.02 -21.25 -0.02
N LEU A 48 17.64 -20.35 0.89
CA LEU A 48 16.83 -20.71 2.03
C LEU A 48 15.40 -21.12 1.61
N MET A 49 14.80 -20.41 0.66
CA MET A 49 13.46 -20.74 0.13
C MET A 49 13.44 -22.04 -0.70
N ASP A 50 14.56 -22.43 -1.29
CA ASP A 50 14.69 -23.75 -1.95
C ASP A 50 14.73 -24.90 -0.94
N SER A 51 15.09 -24.62 0.32
CA SER A 51 15.29 -25.62 1.35
C SER A 51 14.16 -25.69 2.39
N VAL A 52 13.45 -24.59 2.58
CA VAL A 52 12.39 -24.44 3.61
C VAL A 52 11.21 -23.69 3.01
N ASP A 53 10.02 -24.22 3.23
CA ASP A 53 8.78 -23.53 2.89
C ASP A 53 8.48 -22.42 3.90
N TYR A 54 8.36 -21.21 3.39
CA TYR A 54 7.97 -20.01 4.15
C TYR A 54 6.57 -19.56 3.76
N ASP A 55 5.78 -19.12 4.74
CA ASP A 55 4.48 -18.50 4.50
C ASP A 55 4.63 -17.00 4.14
N LEU A 56 5.62 -16.35 4.77
CA LEU A 56 5.88 -14.91 4.66
C LEU A 56 7.36 -14.64 4.38
N VAL A 57 7.63 -13.61 3.58
CA VAL A 57 8.96 -13.03 3.41
C VAL A 57 8.89 -11.54 3.67
N PHE A 58 9.60 -11.07 4.68
CA PHE A 58 9.86 -9.64 4.87
C PHE A 58 11.14 -9.31 4.12
N CYS A 59 11.08 -8.39 3.17
CA CYS A 59 12.19 -8.12 2.27
C CYS A 59 12.48 -6.62 2.16
N ASP A 60 13.71 -6.20 2.44
CA ASP A 60 14.11 -4.84 2.09
C ASP A 60 14.15 -4.66 0.58
N ILE A 61 13.70 -3.50 0.12
CA ILE A 61 13.66 -3.17 -1.31
C ILE A 61 15.07 -2.96 -1.85
N ARG A 62 15.93 -2.29 -1.06
CA ARG A 62 17.25 -1.87 -1.51
C ARG A 62 18.35 -2.64 -0.84
N MET A 63 18.82 -3.66 -1.52
CA MET A 63 19.95 -4.46 -1.08
C MET A 63 21.07 -4.45 -2.15
N PRO A 64 22.33 -4.60 -1.79
CA PRO A 64 23.41 -4.80 -2.75
C PRO A 64 23.18 -6.05 -3.60
N GLY A 65 23.52 -5.99 -4.89
CA GLY A 65 23.33 -7.10 -5.82
C GLY A 65 21.88 -7.17 -6.33
N LEU A 66 21.20 -8.28 -6.10
CA LEU A 66 19.81 -8.47 -6.47
C LEU A 66 18.90 -7.71 -5.50
N SER A 67 18.11 -6.78 -6.02
CA SER A 67 17.15 -5.99 -5.22
C SER A 67 16.00 -6.84 -4.68
N GLY A 68 15.34 -6.36 -3.62
CA GLY A 68 14.14 -7.02 -3.09
C GLY A 68 12.99 -7.11 -4.09
N LEU A 69 12.87 -6.14 -4.99
CA LEU A 69 11.86 -6.18 -6.07
C LEU A 69 12.13 -7.33 -7.05
N GLU A 70 13.39 -7.52 -7.45
CA GLU A 70 13.77 -8.62 -8.33
C GLU A 70 13.63 -9.98 -7.64
N LEU A 71 13.93 -10.05 -6.32
CA LEU A 71 13.68 -11.25 -5.52
C LEU A 71 12.17 -11.58 -5.50
N ALA A 72 11.33 -10.62 -5.19
CA ALA A 72 9.87 -10.81 -5.15
C ALA A 72 9.29 -11.19 -6.51
N ALA A 73 9.80 -10.63 -7.62
CA ALA A 73 9.41 -11.03 -8.96
C ALA A 73 9.72 -12.51 -9.26
N ARG A 74 10.90 -13.01 -8.81
CA ARG A 74 11.27 -14.43 -8.95
C ARG A 74 10.38 -15.34 -8.11
N VAL A 75 10.10 -14.95 -6.87
CA VAL A 75 9.21 -15.68 -5.96
C VAL A 75 7.79 -15.77 -6.53
N SER A 76 7.27 -14.66 -7.04
CA SER A 76 5.92 -14.61 -7.64
C SER A 76 5.79 -15.45 -8.91
N ALA A 77 6.87 -15.60 -9.68
CA ALA A 77 6.87 -16.39 -10.92
C ALA A 77 6.66 -17.91 -10.68
N SER A 78 6.93 -18.42 -9.47
CA SER A 78 6.73 -19.82 -9.09
C SER A 78 5.26 -20.19 -8.86
N GLY A 79 4.36 -19.22 -8.73
CA GLY A 79 2.92 -19.42 -8.56
C GLY A 79 2.46 -19.94 -7.19
N HIS A 80 3.37 -20.42 -6.37
CA HIS A 80 3.10 -20.99 -5.02
C HIS A 80 4.12 -20.51 -3.98
N GLY A 81 4.70 -19.34 -4.19
CA GLY A 81 5.69 -18.78 -3.26
C GLY A 81 5.07 -18.13 -2.01
N PRO A 82 5.91 -17.80 -1.02
CA PRO A 82 5.49 -17.06 0.16
C PRO A 82 4.92 -15.69 -0.18
N GLN A 83 4.10 -15.16 0.72
CA GLN A 83 3.62 -13.78 0.60
C GLN A 83 4.74 -12.81 0.95
N VAL A 84 5.01 -11.86 0.06
CA VAL A 84 6.07 -10.87 0.26
C VAL A 84 5.52 -9.60 0.90
N ILE A 85 6.15 -9.17 2.00
CA ILE A 85 5.94 -7.89 2.65
C ILE A 85 7.24 -7.11 2.52
N PHE A 86 7.21 -6.00 1.81
CA PHE A 86 8.41 -5.17 1.71
C PHE A 86 8.66 -4.35 2.97
N THR A 87 9.94 -4.20 3.31
CA THR A 87 10.42 -3.25 4.31
C THR A 87 11.34 -2.22 3.63
N THR A 88 11.33 -0.96 4.03
CA THR A 88 12.23 0.04 3.44
C THR A 88 12.32 1.33 4.24
N ALA A 89 13.49 1.98 4.19
CA ALA A 89 13.67 3.33 4.69
C ALA A 89 13.11 4.41 3.74
N TYR A 90 12.75 4.05 2.49
CA TYR A 90 12.39 5.00 1.45
C TYR A 90 10.91 4.86 1.04
N PRO A 91 10.04 5.78 1.49
CA PRO A 91 8.60 5.73 1.18
C PRO A 91 8.28 5.89 -0.32
N ASP A 92 9.20 6.44 -1.11
CA ASP A 92 8.99 6.67 -2.55
C ASP A 92 9.03 5.40 -3.42
N HIS A 93 9.65 4.32 -2.94
CA HIS A 93 9.73 3.04 -3.64
C HIS A 93 8.49 2.14 -3.48
N ALA A 94 7.52 2.57 -2.68
CA ALA A 94 6.23 1.88 -2.58
C ALA A 94 5.53 1.70 -3.94
N VAL A 95 5.79 2.57 -4.90
CA VAL A 95 5.18 2.51 -6.25
C VAL A 95 5.76 1.37 -7.07
N GLU A 96 7.06 1.09 -6.96
CA GLU A 96 7.73 0.00 -7.68
C GLU A 96 7.35 -1.37 -7.07
N ALA A 97 7.10 -1.42 -5.77
CA ALA A 97 6.65 -2.62 -5.06
C ALA A 97 5.24 -3.10 -5.49
N PHE A 98 4.42 -2.23 -6.06
CA PHE A 98 3.07 -2.60 -6.55
C PHE A 98 3.06 -3.28 -7.92
N ASP A 99 4.11 -3.14 -8.72
CA ASP A 99 4.25 -3.86 -9.99
C ASP A 99 4.62 -5.34 -9.77
N VAL A 100 5.10 -5.65 -8.57
CA VAL A 100 5.42 -7.01 -8.13
C VAL A 100 4.37 -7.38 -7.05
N ALA A 101 3.55 -8.36 -7.27
CA ALA A 101 2.39 -8.79 -6.46
C ALA A 101 2.70 -8.99 -4.94
N ALA A 102 3.21 -7.96 -4.28
CA ALA A 102 3.49 -7.96 -2.85
C ALA A 102 2.20 -7.83 -2.03
N ALA A 103 2.13 -8.53 -0.92
CA ALA A 103 0.98 -8.52 -0.03
C ALA A 103 0.83 -7.18 0.70
N ASP A 104 1.95 -6.58 1.13
CA ASP A 104 1.97 -5.28 1.79
C ASP A 104 3.39 -4.67 1.82
N TYR A 105 3.53 -3.56 2.51
CA TYR A 105 4.72 -2.73 2.54
C TYR A 105 4.85 -1.97 3.88
N LEU A 106 6.03 -1.96 4.46
CA LEU A 106 6.36 -1.34 5.75
C LEU A 106 7.47 -0.31 5.59
N VAL A 107 7.29 0.87 6.15
CA VAL A 107 8.33 1.91 6.21
C VAL A 107 9.06 1.82 7.53
N LYS A 108 10.38 1.80 7.51
CA LYS A 108 11.25 1.90 8.68
C LYS A 108 11.23 3.33 9.27
N PRO A 109 11.16 3.53 10.60
CA PRO A 109 11.05 2.50 11.63
C PRO A 109 9.66 1.85 11.61
N ILE A 110 9.60 0.53 11.84
CA ILE A 110 8.37 -0.26 11.72
C ILE A 110 7.49 -0.06 12.97
N ASP A 111 6.27 0.39 12.75
CA ASP A 111 5.24 0.49 13.79
C ASP A 111 4.57 -0.88 14.01
N ALA A 112 4.39 -1.29 15.28
CA ALA A 112 3.83 -2.59 15.62
C ALA A 112 2.37 -2.78 15.13
N GLY A 113 1.55 -1.74 15.15
CA GLY A 113 0.18 -1.78 14.63
C GLY A 113 0.17 -1.97 13.11
N ARG A 114 1.11 -1.32 12.41
CA ARG A 114 1.28 -1.44 10.97
C ARG A 114 1.80 -2.83 10.57
N LEU A 115 2.72 -3.40 11.38
CA LEU A 115 3.21 -4.77 11.21
C LEU A 115 2.05 -5.78 11.32
N ASN A 116 1.21 -5.66 12.33
CA ASN A 116 0.03 -6.51 12.49
C ASN A 116 -0.90 -6.46 11.26
N LEU A 117 -1.17 -5.27 10.74
CA LEU A 117 -2.01 -5.11 9.54
C LEU A 117 -1.37 -5.72 8.28
N ALA A 118 -0.07 -5.57 8.11
CA ALA A 118 0.66 -6.15 6.99
C ALA A 118 0.60 -7.68 7.00
N VAL A 119 0.87 -8.27 8.17
CA VAL A 119 0.78 -9.73 8.37
C VAL A 119 -0.65 -10.22 8.13
N GLN A 120 -1.66 -9.52 8.66
CA GLN A 120 -3.06 -9.89 8.43
C GLN A 120 -3.41 -9.96 6.94
N ARG A 121 -2.98 -8.98 6.16
CA ARG A 121 -3.23 -8.94 4.70
C ARG A 121 -2.52 -10.05 3.97
N ALA A 122 -1.27 -10.31 4.33
CA ALA A 122 -0.47 -11.35 3.71
C ALA A 122 -1.06 -12.75 3.99
N LEU A 123 -1.44 -13.04 5.22
CA LEU A 123 -2.06 -14.31 5.57
C LEU A 123 -3.46 -14.49 4.95
N ALA A 124 -4.24 -13.41 4.81
CA ALA A 124 -5.52 -13.47 4.12
C ALA A 124 -5.35 -13.75 2.61
N ALA A 125 -4.30 -13.21 1.98
CA ALA A 125 -3.97 -13.51 0.58
C ALA A 125 -3.53 -14.97 0.37
N ALA A 126 -2.75 -15.53 1.31
CA ALA A 126 -2.31 -16.92 1.28
C ALA A 126 -3.47 -17.93 1.45
N ALA A 127 -4.52 -17.57 2.19
CA ALA A 127 -5.68 -18.46 2.43
C ALA A 127 -6.56 -18.67 1.19
N VAL A 128 -6.39 -17.87 0.14
CA VAL A 128 -7.07 -18.02 -1.16
C VAL A 128 -6.23 -18.94 -2.05
N THR A 129 -6.23 -20.24 -1.79
CA THR A 129 -5.62 -21.26 -2.66
C THR A 129 -6.35 -21.29 -4.00
N PRO A 130 -5.64 -21.37 -5.14
CA PRO A 130 -6.27 -21.55 -6.43
C PRO A 130 -6.65 -23.02 -6.62
N GLN A 131 -7.71 -23.49 -5.97
CA GLN A 131 -8.39 -24.72 -6.39
C GLN A 131 -9.69 -24.33 -7.08
N SER A 132 -9.64 -24.49 -8.42
CA SER A 132 -10.79 -24.53 -9.32
C SER A 132 -11.79 -23.38 -9.19
N VAL A 133 -11.45 -22.27 -9.85
CA VAL A 133 -12.50 -21.38 -10.35
C VAL A 133 -12.44 -21.42 -11.87
N PRO A 134 -13.55 -21.78 -12.55
CA PRO A 134 -13.69 -21.39 -13.96
C PRO A 134 -13.49 -19.87 -14.00
N ALA A 135 -12.90 -19.38 -15.08
CA ALA A 135 -12.68 -17.98 -15.32
C ALA A 135 -13.99 -17.18 -15.09
N ALA A 136 -14.16 -16.73 -13.89
CA ALA A 136 -15.20 -15.83 -13.48
C ALA A 136 -14.65 -15.04 -12.32
N ALA A 137 -14.25 -13.82 -12.64
CA ALA A 137 -14.27 -12.67 -11.77
C ALA A 137 -13.81 -12.90 -10.33
N SER A 138 -12.71 -12.29 -9.97
CA SER A 138 -12.40 -11.86 -8.61
C SER A 138 -13.65 -11.27 -7.94
N SER A 139 -14.42 -12.14 -7.36
CA SER A 139 -15.53 -11.75 -6.54
C SER A 139 -15.08 -11.84 -5.08
N HIS A 140 -14.30 -10.84 -4.62
CA HIS A 140 -15.04 -10.03 -3.66
C HIS A 140 -16.24 -9.57 -4.46
N ALA A 141 -17.38 -10.21 -4.14
CA ALA A 141 -18.63 -9.76 -4.64
C ALA A 141 -18.54 -8.22 -4.62
N PRO A 142 -18.76 -7.55 -5.74
CA PRO A 142 -19.31 -6.26 -5.60
C PRO A 142 -20.56 -6.55 -4.74
N ALA A 143 -20.62 -6.09 -3.53
CA ALA A 143 -21.86 -5.55 -3.14
C ALA A 143 -22.15 -4.61 -4.31
N SER A 144 -22.66 -5.25 -5.38
CA SER A 144 -23.43 -4.57 -6.34
C SER A 144 -24.32 -3.77 -5.48
N GLU A 145 -24.06 -2.48 -5.51
CA GLU A 145 -25.18 -1.63 -5.70
C GLU A 145 -24.65 -0.22 -5.81
N ALA A 146 -25.08 0.40 -6.84
CA ALA A 146 -25.00 1.83 -7.02
C ALA A 146 -24.90 2.54 -5.67
N GLY A 147 -23.70 3.08 -5.32
CA GLY A 147 -23.78 4.28 -4.60
C GLY A 147 -23.45 4.35 -3.13
N LEU A 148 -22.72 3.47 -2.53
CA LEU A 148 -22.12 3.83 -1.24
C LEU A 148 -20.62 4.08 -1.41
N ASN A 149 -20.30 5.24 -1.97
CA ASN A 149 -18.95 5.78 -2.11
C ASN A 149 -18.44 6.25 -0.73
N ARG A 150 -18.26 5.28 0.20
CA ARG A 150 -17.89 5.52 1.59
C ARG A 150 -16.55 4.87 1.92
N VAL A 151 -15.74 5.57 2.69
CA VAL A 151 -14.47 5.06 3.20
C VAL A 151 -14.59 4.83 4.71
N PRO A 152 -14.44 3.58 5.19
CA PRO A 152 -14.37 3.31 6.61
C PRO A 152 -13.10 3.90 7.21
N VAL A 153 -13.25 4.68 8.27
CA VAL A 153 -12.17 5.32 9.00
C VAL A 153 -12.20 4.85 10.44
N GLN A 154 -11.09 4.33 10.93
CA GLN A 154 -10.93 3.95 12.33
C GLN A 154 -10.56 5.18 13.16
N ASN A 155 -11.37 5.51 14.16
CA ASN A 155 -11.10 6.61 15.07
C ASN A 155 -11.43 6.18 16.52
N GLY A 156 -10.39 5.98 17.35
CA GLY A 156 -10.54 5.67 18.77
C GLY A 156 -11.44 4.46 19.08
N GLY A 157 -11.33 3.35 18.30
CA GLY A 157 -12.14 2.15 18.49
C GLY A 157 -13.54 2.21 17.85
N ARG A 158 -13.86 3.28 17.13
CA ARG A 158 -15.08 3.42 16.34
C ARG A 158 -14.76 3.45 14.86
N THR A 159 -15.59 2.80 14.05
CA THR A 159 -15.52 2.91 12.59
C THR A 159 -16.51 3.97 12.13
N VAL A 160 -15.98 5.07 11.59
CA VAL A 160 -16.78 6.14 10.98
C VAL A 160 -16.77 5.95 9.47
N LEU A 161 -17.93 5.98 8.82
CA LEU A 161 -18.02 5.92 7.38
C LEU A 161 -17.97 7.35 6.80
N VAL A 162 -16.87 7.67 6.13
CA VAL A 162 -16.68 8.97 5.47
C VAL A 162 -17.24 8.88 4.05
N GLU A 163 -18.19 9.75 3.73
CA GLU A 163 -18.74 9.85 2.37
C GLU A 163 -17.68 10.33 1.39
N GLY A 164 -17.61 9.72 0.22
CA GLY A 164 -16.67 10.14 -0.82
C GLY A 164 -16.84 11.60 -1.23
N GLU A 165 -18.06 12.10 -1.17
CA GLU A 165 -18.39 13.51 -1.44
C GLU A 165 -17.74 14.48 -0.45
N ALA A 166 -17.51 14.07 0.79
CA ALA A 166 -16.84 14.90 1.79
C ALA A 166 -15.31 14.94 1.63
N ILE A 167 -14.73 14.06 0.80
CA ILE A 167 -13.29 13.97 0.60
C ILE A 167 -12.87 14.97 -0.48
N VAL A 168 -12.02 15.92 -0.10
CA VAL A 168 -11.43 16.91 -1.01
C VAL A 168 -10.30 16.29 -1.84
N TYR A 169 -9.38 15.61 -1.17
CA TYR A 169 -8.32 14.82 -1.79
C TYR A 169 -7.79 13.76 -0.82
N ALA A 170 -7.15 12.74 -1.35
CA ALA A 170 -6.38 11.78 -0.60
C ALA A 170 -4.90 11.90 -0.98
N ALA A 171 -4.03 11.87 0.02
CA ALA A 171 -2.58 11.94 -0.18
C ALA A 171 -1.88 10.76 0.50
N ALA A 172 -0.83 10.24 -0.12
CA ALA A 172 0.02 9.23 0.50
C ALA A 172 0.71 9.80 1.75
N ALA A 173 0.67 9.07 2.84
CA ALA A 173 1.27 9.45 4.11
C ALA A 173 1.91 8.23 4.79
N ARG A 174 3.21 8.03 4.63
CA ARG A 174 4.04 7.02 5.33
C ARG A 174 3.34 5.65 5.52
N GLY A 175 2.93 5.01 4.42
CA GLY A 175 2.24 3.71 4.47
C GLY A 175 0.73 3.76 4.73
N TYR A 176 0.18 4.94 4.91
CA TYR A 176 -1.25 5.24 5.01
C TYR A 176 -1.68 6.17 3.89
N SER A 177 -2.97 6.40 3.76
CA SER A 177 -3.47 7.56 3.04
C SER A 177 -4.09 8.54 4.01
N SER A 178 -3.84 9.82 3.78
CA SER A 178 -4.49 10.91 4.49
C SER A 178 -5.64 11.41 3.64
N LEU A 179 -6.86 11.30 4.14
CA LEU A 179 -8.03 11.92 3.54
C LEU A 179 -8.15 13.36 4.05
N LYS A 180 -8.13 14.32 3.16
CA LYS A 180 -8.45 15.71 3.46
C LYS A 180 -9.96 15.89 3.29
N LEU A 181 -10.63 16.20 4.39
CA LEU A 181 -12.00 16.66 4.44
C LEU A 181 -12.02 18.21 4.45
N ALA A 182 -13.18 18.80 4.47
CA ALA A 182 -13.32 20.26 4.45
C ALA A 182 -12.51 20.96 5.57
N GLU A 183 -12.52 20.43 6.78
CA GLU A 183 -11.91 21.06 7.95
C GLU A 183 -10.76 20.24 8.58
N GLU A 184 -10.78 18.91 8.43
CA GLU A 184 -9.85 17.99 9.09
C GLU A 184 -9.09 17.09 8.09
N LYS A 185 -8.06 16.44 8.60
CA LYS A 185 -7.37 15.33 7.92
C LYS A 185 -7.53 14.08 8.74
N VAL A 186 -7.86 12.99 8.07
CA VAL A 186 -8.06 11.68 8.68
C VAL A 186 -7.13 10.67 8.03
N LEU A 187 -6.44 9.88 8.83
CA LEU A 187 -5.59 8.80 8.33
C LEU A 187 -6.43 7.54 8.11
N VAL A 188 -6.18 6.87 7.00
CA VAL A 188 -6.83 5.61 6.63
C VAL A 188 -5.78 4.59 6.20
N SER A 189 -6.01 3.34 6.54
CA SER A 189 -5.13 2.22 6.20
C SER A 189 -5.25 1.75 4.74
N TYR A 190 -6.03 2.44 3.92
CA TYR A 190 -6.16 2.16 2.50
C TYR A 190 -5.03 2.81 1.71
N SER A 191 -4.46 2.09 0.76
CA SER A 191 -3.56 2.68 -0.24
C SER A 191 -4.33 3.62 -1.17
N LEU A 192 -3.62 4.55 -1.81
CA LEU A 192 -4.26 5.43 -2.81
C LEU A 192 -4.85 4.64 -4.00
N ASN A 193 -4.29 3.49 -4.35
CA ASN A 193 -4.82 2.63 -5.40
C ASN A 193 -6.14 1.95 -4.99
N GLU A 194 -6.26 1.55 -3.74
CA GLU A 194 -7.52 1.05 -3.19
C GLU A 194 -8.58 2.15 -3.11
N LEU A 195 -8.17 3.36 -2.69
CA LEU A 195 -9.07 4.51 -2.68
C LEU A 195 -9.52 4.89 -4.09
N GLU A 196 -8.64 4.85 -5.09
CA GLU A 196 -8.98 5.12 -6.48
C GLU A 196 -10.00 4.12 -7.05
N ARG A 197 -9.90 2.84 -6.68
CA ARG A 197 -10.89 1.82 -7.04
C ARG A 197 -12.23 1.99 -6.32
N ARG A 198 -12.22 2.45 -5.07
CA ARG A 198 -13.43 2.66 -4.26
C ARG A 198 -14.13 3.98 -4.58
N LEU A 199 -13.35 5.04 -4.80
CA LEU A 199 -13.80 6.40 -5.06
C LEU A 199 -13.90 6.66 -6.57
N THR A 200 -14.81 5.97 -7.24
CA THR A 200 -14.98 6.06 -8.70
C THR A 200 -15.66 7.36 -9.14
N GLY A 201 -15.49 7.72 -10.40
CA GLY A 201 -16.25 8.78 -11.10
C GLY A 201 -15.71 10.19 -10.87
N ARG A 202 -15.72 10.68 -9.64
CA ARG A 202 -15.35 12.06 -9.30
C ARG A 202 -13.88 12.25 -8.98
N PHE A 203 -13.16 11.16 -8.75
CA PHE A 203 -11.76 11.20 -8.36
C PHE A 203 -10.82 11.04 -9.54
N PHE A 204 -9.68 11.72 -9.44
CA PHE A 204 -8.64 11.71 -10.44
C PHE A 204 -7.27 11.62 -9.80
N ARG A 205 -6.42 10.71 -10.31
CA ARG A 205 -5.04 10.57 -9.86
C ARG A 205 -4.18 11.70 -10.41
N ALA A 206 -4.10 12.80 -9.67
CA ALA A 206 -3.34 13.99 -10.09
C ALA A 206 -1.82 13.77 -10.05
N HIS A 207 -1.36 13.00 -9.04
CA HIS A 207 0.05 12.65 -8.84
C HIS A 207 0.16 11.23 -8.28
N ARG A 208 1.33 10.59 -8.40
CA ARG A 208 1.57 9.26 -7.79
C ARG A 208 1.22 9.22 -6.29
N SER A 209 1.34 10.34 -5.60
CA SER A 209 1.07 10.50 -4.17
C SER A 209 -0.25 11.22 -3.87
N CYS A 210 -1.10 11.51 -4.86
CA CYS A 210 -2.32 12.27 -4.61
C CYS A 210 -3.47 11.92 -5.56
N LEU A 211 -4.64 11.66 -4.98
CA LEU A 211 -5.92 11.43 -5.62
C LEU A 211 -6.86 12.60 -5.26
N VAL A 212 -7.37 13.35 -6.22
CA VAL A 212 -8.16 14.55 -6.00
C VAL A 212 -9.63 14.34 -6.40
N ASN A 213 -10.52 14.92 -5.66
CA ASN A 213 -11.92 15.03 -6.06
C ASN A 213 -12.10 16.24 -6.99
N LEU A 214 -12.49 15.97 -8.22
CA LEU A 214 -12.62 17.00 -9.27
C LEU A 214 -13.68 18.06 -8.95
N GLU A 215 -14.69 17.74 -8.14
CA GLU A 215 -15.73 18.70 -7.74
C GLU A 215 -15.20 19.80 -6.81
N TYR A 216 -14.11 19.51 -6.10
CA TYR A 216 -13.44 20.49 -5.25
C TYR A 216 -12.38 21.30 -5.97
N VAL A 217 -12.09 21.05 -7.25
CA VAL A 217 -11.15 21.89 -8.01
C VAL A 217 -11.76 23.26 -8.28
N ARG A 218 -11.08 24.32 -7.84
CA ARG A 218 -11.51 25.69 -8.06
C ARG A 218 -10.70 26.43 -9.10
N GLU A 219 -9.40 26.20 -9.11
CA GLU A 219 -8.49 26.87 -10.02
C GLU A 219 -7.44 25.92 -10.56
N LEU A 220 -7.04 26.13 -11.81
CA LEU A 220 -5.86 25.52 -12.42
C LEU A 220 -4.81 26.61 -12.60
N VAL A 221 -3.68 26.45 -11.93
CA VAL A 221 -2.57 27.37 -12.01
C VAL A 221 -1.44 26.72 -12.82
N SER A 222 -1.13 27.32 -13.98
CA SER A 222 0.03 26.90 -14.76
C SER A 222 1.29 27.46 -14.09
N THR A 223 2.18 26.57 -13.66
CA THR A 223 3.51 26.94 -13.17
C THR A 223 4.51 26.87 -14.31
N GLY A 224 5.53 27.76 -14.32
CA GLY A 224 6.56 27.79 -15.36
C GLY A 224 7.10 26.39 -15.69
N ALA A 225 7.62 26.19 -16.89
CA ALA A 225 8.11 24.91 -17.41
C ALA A 225 7.04 23.79 -17.59
N GLY A 226 5.78 24.16 -17.80
CA GLY A 226 4.71 23.19 -18.13
C GLY A 226 4.13 22.45 -16.94
N GLY A 227 4.43 22.87 -15.72
CA GLY A 227 3.80 22.36 -14.50
C GLY A 227 2.36 22.86 -14.37
N LEU A 228 1.53 22.07 -13.68
CA LEU A 228 0.14 22.39 -13.38
C LEU A 228 -0.13 22.14 -11.89
N THR A 229 -0.76 23.09 -11.24
CA THR A 229 -1.16 22.99 -9.83
C THR A 229 -2.66 23.23 -9.72
N LEU A 230 -3.35 22.40 -8.97
CA LEU A 230 -4.75 22.56 -8.61
C LEU A 230 -4.88 23.35 -7.31
N VAL A 231 -5.81 24.28 -7.27
CA VAL A 231 -6.27 24.92 -6.03
C VAL A 231 -7.61 24.30 -5.66
N MET A 232 -7.64 23.66 -4.49
CA MET A 232 -8.82 22.96 -4.01
C MET A 232 -9.79 23.91 -3.28
N GLY A 233 -11.07 23.55 -3.26
CA GLY A 233 -12.12 24.34 -2.65
C GLY A 233 -12.30 24.11 -1.13
N ASP A 234 -11.28 23.57 -0.46
CA ASP A 234 -11.26 23.48 0.99
C ASP A 234 -10.94 24.84 1.63
N ARG A 235 -11.21 24.96 2.94
CA ARG A 235 -11.01 26.22 3.70
C ARG A 235 -9.57 26.74 3.63
N GLN A 236 -8.60 25.83 3.49
CA GLN A 236 -7.17 26.16 3.42
C GLN A 236 -6.71 26.47 1.99
N ARG A 237 -7.59 26.33 0.98
CA ARG A 237 -7.25 26.43 -0.45
C ARG A 237 -6.01 25.58 -0.77
N SER A 238 -6.06 24.32 -0.38
CA SER A 238 -4.95 23.38 -0.54
C SER A 238 -4.49 23.34 -1.99
N ARG A 239 -3.16 23.30 -2.19
CA ARG A 239 -2.54 23.21 -3.51
C ARG A 239 -2.06 21.80 -3.76
N VAL A 240 -2.43 21.22 -4.89
CA VAL A 240 -2.02 19.89 -5.31
C VAL A 240 -1.29 19.98 -6.64
N GLU A 241 -0.06 19.51 -6.67
CA GLU A 241 0.71 19.42 -7.92
C GLU A 241 0.19 18.27 -8.79
N VAL A 242 0.09 18.54 -10.08
CA VAL A 242 -0.29 17.56 -11.09
C VAL A 242 0.95 17.09 -11.83
N SER A 243 1.15 15.79 -11.93
CA SER A 243 2.26 15.25 -12.72
C SER A 243 2.11 15.64 -14.20
N ARG A 244 3.23 15.94 -14.88
CA ARG A 244 3.23 16.32 -16.30
C ARG A 244 2.47 15.31 -17.17
N ARG A 245 2.55 14.04 -16.82
CA ARG A 245 1.88 12.94 -17.51
C ARG A 245 0.36 13.04 -17.40
N GLN A 246 -0.14 13.50 -16.26
CA GLN A 246 -1.58 13.59 -15.96
C GLN A 246 -2.21 14.94 -16.36
N ALA A 247 -1.40 15.98 -16.60
CA ALA A 247 -1.89 17.33 -16.87
C ALA A 247 -2.80 17.41 -18.11
N ARG A 248 -2.48 16.65 -19.18
CA ARG A 248 -3.28 16.61 -20.42
C ARG A 248 -4.63 15.95 -20.20
N GLU A 249 -4.64 14.83 -19.50
CA GLU A 249 -5.86 14.06 -19.20
C GLU A 249 -6.77 14.85 -18.24
N LEU A 250 -6.18 15.52 -17.25
CA LEU A 250 -6.92 16.37 -16.32
C LEU A 250 -7.64 17.52 -17.04
N ARG A 251 -6.96 18.23 -17.93
CA ARG A 251 -7.58 19.29 -18.74
C ARG A 251 -8.75 18.76 -19.54
N ARG A 252 -8.58 17.61 -20.19
CA ARG A 252 -9.67 16.96 -20.94
C ARG A 252 -10.88 16.67 -20.06
N ARG A 253 -10.68 16.16 -18.84
CA ARG A 253 -11.77 15.85 -17.90
C ARG A 253 -12.47 17.09 -17.36
N LEU A 254 -11.75 18.18 -17.20
CA LEU A 254 -12.30 19.46 -16.74
C LEU A 254 -12.86 20.33 -17.89
N GLY A 255 -12.68 19.92 -19.13
CA GLY A 255 -13.19 20.64 -20.29
C GLY A 255 -12.43 21.95 -20.64
N VAL A 256 -11.10 22.04 -20.28
CA VAL A 256 -10.25 23.20 -20.46
C VAL A 256 -8.93 22.88 -21.15
#